data_03d24fb9535b27dc5408d9337cb6998a
#
_entry.id   03d24fb9535b27dc5408d9337cb6998a
#
_cell.length_a   1.000
_cell.length_b   1.000
_cell.length_c   1.000
_cell.angle_alpha   90.00
_cell.angle_beta   90.00
_cell.angle_gamma   90.00
#
_symmetry.space_group_name_H-M   'P 1'
#
loop_
_entity.id
_entity.type
_entity.pdbx_description
1 polymer ?
#
loop_
_entity_poly.entity_id
_entity_poly.type
_entity_poly.pdbx_seq_one_letter_code
_entity_poly.pdbx_strand_id
1 'polypeptide(L)'
;MGASGNAIELEAGGRKVRLSNPDKVYFPERGLTKLDVARYYLAVGDGITRALRDRPTTLERYPDGVEGESFFQKRAPKTLPDWIPTAHIAFPSGRTADEICPTEPAAVLWAANLGCLTFHPWPVRREDTDRPDELRIDLDPQPGTDYGDAVVAAHELRDILEELRLRGWPKTSGGRGLHVFVPIEPRWTFTDVRRCAIAIGRELEARMPGRVTTAWWKEERGERIFVDYNQTARDRTIASAYSVRPRPHAPTPSRAPPPRPPA
;
A
#
# COMPACT_ATOMS: atom_id res chain seq x y z
N MET A 1 5.57 -24.41 -29.29
CA MET A 1 4.55 -23.52 -29.87
C MET A 1 3.65 -23.08 -28.74
N GLY A 2 3.87 -21.88 -28.20
CA GLY A 2 3.02 -21.32 -27.14
C GLY A 2 1.67 -20.94 -27.72
N ALA A 3 0.60 -21.48 -27.18
CA ALA A 3 -0.76 -21.09 -27.52
C ALA A 3 -0.86 -19.56 -27.44
N SER A 4 -1.23 -18.88 -28.51
CA SER A 4 -1.56 -17.47 -28.51
C SER A 4 -2.78 -17.30 -27.60
N GLY A 5 -2.54 -17.09 -26.31
CA GLY A 5 -3.61 -16.87 -25.34
C GLY A 5 -4.51 -15.72 -25.81
N ASN A 6 -5.80 -15.86 -25.61
CA ASN A 6 -6.77 -14.81 -25.88
C ASN A 6 -6.30 -13.50 -25.22
N ALA A 7 -6.35 -12.39 -25.95
CA ALA A 7 -5.98 -11.07 -25.46
C ALA A 7 -7.00 -10.05 -25.93
N ILE A 8 -7.32 -9.10 -25.06
CA ILE A 8 -8.21 -7.98 -25.34
C ILE A 8 -7.47 -6.67 -25.13
N GLU A 9 -7.98 -5.59 -25.68
CA GLU A 9 -7.52 -4.23 -25.37
C GLU A 9 -8.54 -3.57 -24.45
N LEU A 10 -8.04 -2.90 -23.42
CA LEU A 10 -8.82 -2.07 -22.50
C LEU A 10 -8.29 -0.63 -22.57
N GLU A 11 -9.19 0.33 -22.53
CA GLU A 11 -8.83 1.74 -22.54
C GLU A 11 -8.75 2.28 -21.10
N ALA A 12 -7.67 3.03 -20.81
CA ALA A 12 -7.45 3.67 -19.53
C ALA A 12 -6.79 5.03 -19.74
N GLY A 13 -7.50 6.12 -19.45
CA GLY A 13 -6.96 7.48 -19.57
C GLY A 13 -6.47 7.83 -20.99
N GLY A 14 -7.17 7.38 -22.03
CA GLY A 14 -6.80 7.61 -23.42
C GLY A 14 -5.72 6.69 -23.97
N ARG A 15 -5.24 5.71 -23.19
CA ARG A 15 -4.30 4.68 -23.65
C ARG A 15 -4.97 3.32 -23.79
N LYS A 16 -4.61 2.59 -24.84
CA LYS A 16 -4.97 1.19 -24.99
C LYS A 16 -3.91 0.31 -24.32
N VAL A 17 -4.37 -0.55 -23.42
CA VAL A 17 -3.53 -1.50 -22.70
C VAL A 17 -3.98 -2.91 -23.01
N ARG A 18 -3.06 -3.74 -23.48
CA ARG A 18 -3.32 -5.15 -23.77
C ARG A 18 -3.47 -5.93 -22.46
N LEU A 19 -4.55 -6.70 -22.35
CA LEU A 19 -4.79 -7.68 -21.29
C LEU A 19 -4.72 -9.09 -21.89
N SER A 20 -3.71 -9.86 -21.53
CA SER A 20 -3.55 -11.25 -21.95
C SER A 20 -4.30 -12.19 -21.00
N ASN A 21 -4.85 -13.28 -21.53
CA ASN A 21 -5.55 -14.31 -20.76
C ASN A 21 -6.65 -13.71 -19.84
N PRO A 22 -7.61 -12.94 -20.36
CA PRO A 22 -8.61 -12.25 -19.54
C PRO A 22 -9.45 -13.22 -18.69
N ASP A 23 -9.70 -14.42 -19.19
CA ASP A 23 -10.56 -15.44 -18.56
C ASP A 23 -9.81 -16.27 -17.50
N LYS A 24 -8.50 -16.03 -17.30
CA LYS A 24 -7.72 -16.71 -16.25
C LYS A 24 -8.31 -16.42 -14.88
N VAL A 25 -8.69 -17.47 -14.15
CA VAL A 25 -9.25 -17.35 -12.80
C VAL A 25 -8.15 -16.90 -11.83
N TYR A 26 -8.41 -15.78 -11.12
CA TYR A 26 -7.49 -15.22 -10.15
C TYR A 26 -7.94 -15.45 -8.70
N PHE A 27 -9.25 -15.52 -8.46
CA PHE A 27 -9.83 -15.82 -7.15
C PHE A 27 -10.83 -16.97 -7.29
N PRO A 28 -10.41 -18.22 -7.16
CA PRO A 28 -11.26 -19.40 -7.41
C PRO A 28 -12.52 -19.42 -6.56
N GLU A 29 -12.42 -19.11 -5.25
CA GLU A 29 -13.58 -19.08 -4.35
C GLU A 29 -14.69 -18.11 -4.77
N ARG A 30 -14.32 -17.06 -5.51
CA ARG A 30 -15.25 -16.02 -5.98
C ARG A 30 -15.53 -16.12 -7.47
N GLY A 31 -14.86 -17.01 -8.17
CA GLY A 31 -14.92 -17.11 -9.62
C GLY A 31 -14.43 -15.86 -10.36
N LEU A 32 -13.63 -14.98 -9.70
CA LEU A 32 -13.16 -13.75 -10.33
C LEU A 32 -11.96 -14.02 -11.22
N THR A 33 -11.99 -13.42 -12.41
CA THR A 33 -10.98 -13.57 -13.44
C THR A 33 -9.97 -12.42 -13.44
N LYS A 34 -8.95 -12.55 -14.25
CA LYS A 34 -7.99 -11.47 -14.51
C LYS A 34 -8.67 -10.23 -15.10
N LEU A 35 -9.71 -10.43 -15.92
CA LEU A 35 -10.52 -9.36 -16.47
C LEU A 35 -11.27 -8.61 -15.36
N ASP A 36 -11.81 -9.32 -14.38
CA ASP A 36 -12.51 -8.68 -13.26
C ASP A 36 -11.57 -7.82 -12.42
N VAL A 37 -10.36 -8.30 -12.17
CA VAL A 37 -9.30 -7.49 -11.51
C VAL A 37 -8.96 -6.25 -12.35
N ALA A 38 -8.81 -6.40 -13.67
CA ALA A 38 -8.52 -5.28 -14.57
C ALA A 38 -9.66 -4.24 -14.57
N ARG A 39 -10.92 -4.70 -14.63
CA ARG A 39 -12.11 -3.83 -14.54
C ARG A 39 -12.21 -3.11 -13.21
N TYR A 40 -11.90 -3.79 -12.11
CA TYR A 40 -11.82 -3.16 -10.80
C TYR A 40 -10.81 -2.01 -10.81
N TYR A 41 -9.59 -2.24 -11.33
CA TYR A 41 -8.58 -1.18 -11.39
C TYR A 41 -8.96 -0.04 -12.32
N LEU A 42 -9.70 -0.29 -13.38
CA LEU A 42 -10.28 0.78 -14.19
C LEU A 42 -11.30 1.61 -13.41
N ALA A 43 -12.18 0.95 -12.67
CA ALA A 43 -13.22 1.63 -11.88
C ALA A 43 -12.65 2.51 -10.76
N VAL A 44 -11.52 2.12 -10.15
CA VAL A 44 -10.83 2.90 -9.09
C VAL A 44 -9.63 3.67 -9.60
N GLY A 45 -9.44 3.76 -10.91
CA GLY A 45 -8.24 4.25 -11.57
C GLY A 45 -7.72 5.58 -11.05
N ASP A 46 -8.59 6.59 -10.93
CA ASP A 46 -8.22 7.90 -10.40
C ASP A 46 -7.84 7.86 -8.92
N GLY A 47 -8.51 7.01 -8.13
CA GLY A 47 -8.26 6.86 -6.71
C GLY A 47 -6.88 6.25 -6.44
N ILE A 48 -6.59 5.11 -7.08
CA ILE A 48 -5.32 4.43 -6.91
C ILE A 48 -4.16 5.24 -7.51
N THR A 49 -4.38 5.88 -8.66
CA THR A 49 -3.34 6.72 -9.28
C THR A 49 -2.95 7.88 -8.37
N ARG A 50 -3.91 8.54 -7.69
CA ARG A 50 -3.57 9.59 -6.70
C ARG A 50 -2.71 9.05 -5.55
N ALA A 51 -2.94 7.83 -5.12
CA ALA A 51 -2.15 7.22 -4.04
C ALA A 51 -0.74 6.80 -4.49
N LEU A 52 -0.57 6.45 -5.77
CA LEU A 52 0.69 5.95 -6.35
C LEU A 52 1.50 7.04 -7.08
N ARG A 53 0.88 8.18 -7.40
CA ARG A 53 1.47 9.18 -8.31
C ARG A 53 2.90 9.55 -7.93
N ASP A 54 3.80 9.38 -8.90
CA ASP A 54 5.22 9.66 -8.79
C ASP A 54 5.95 8.94 -7.64
N ARG A 55 5.36 7.86 -7.10
CA ARG A 55 6.00 7.04 -6.07
C ARG A 55 6.64 5.80 -6.66
N PRO A 56 7.91 5.53 -6.38
CA PRO A 56 8.50 4.23 -6.65
C PRO A 56 7.62 3.15 -6.03
N THR A 57 7.26 2.14 -6.81
CA THR A 57 6.23 1.17 -6.40
C THR A 57 6.69 -0.25 -6.66
N THR A 58 6.80 -1.02 -5.60
CA THR A 58 7.01 -2.47 -5.68
C THR A 58 5.68 -3.16 -6.02
N LEU A 59 5.70 -4.08 -6.97
CA LEU A 59 4.54 -4.85 -7.40
C LEU A 59 4.52 -6.21 -6.71
N GLU A 60 3.44 -6.54 -6.02
CA GLU A 60 3.19 -7.90 -5.51
C GLU A 60 2.38 -8.66 -6.57
N ARG A 61 3.05 -9.59 -7.25
CA ARG A 61 2.53 -10.25 -8.45
C ARG A 61 2.12 -11.69 -8.17
N TYR A 62 0.98 -12.06 -8.76
CA TYR A 62 0.36 -13.37 -8.75
C TYR A 62 0.07 -13.80 -10.20
N PRO A 63 1.07 -14.21 -11.00
CA PRO A 63 0.86 -14.52 -12.41
C PRO A 63 -0.16 -15.63 -12.63
N ASP A 64 -0.27 -16.55 -11.67
CA ASP A 64 -1.15 -17.72 -11.71
C ASP A 64 -2.39 -17.63 -10.80
N GLY A 65 -2.73 -16.40 -10.34
CA GLY A 65 -3.82 -16.17 -9.40
C GLY A 65 -3.38 -16.36 -7.95
N VAL A 66 -4.30 -16.13 -7.00
CA VAL A 66 -3.97 -16.06 -5.56
C VAL A 66 -3.53 -17.38 -4.93
N GLU A 67 -3.83 -18.50 -5.57
CA GLU A 67 -3.38 -19.85 -5.13
C GLU A 67 -2.02 -20.23 -5.72
N GLY A 68 -1.52 -19.46 -6.70
CA GLY A 68 -0.23 -19.68 -7.32
C GLY A 68 0.92 -19.01 -6.56
N GLU A 69 2.13 -19.24 -7.06
CA GLU A 69 3.31 -18.58 -6.53
C GLU A 69 3.24 -17.06 -6.70
N SER A 70 3.71 -16.35 -5.69
CA SER A 70 3.80 -14.88 -5.71
C SER A 70 5.21 -14.39 -5.51
N PHE A 71 5.47 -13.18 -5.99
CA PHE A 71 6.75 -12.51 -5.75
C PHE A 71 6.62 -11.00 -5.77
N PHE A 72 7.53 -10.34 -5.04
CA PHE A 72 7.68 -8.89 -5.07
C PHE A 72 8.63 -8.48 -6.17
N GLN A 73 8.11 -7.75 -7.16
CA GLN A 73 8.92 -7.18 -8.23
C GLN A 73 9.25 -5.73 -7.89
N LYS A 74 10.51 -5.48 -7.56
CA LYS A 74 11.04 -4.13 -7.34
C LYS A 74 11.56 -3.53 -8.65
N ARG A 75 12.30 -4.29 -9.42
CA ARG A 75 12.90 -3.81 -10.68
C ARG A 75 11.89 -3.75 -11.82
N ALA A 76 11.84 -2.61 -12.50
CA ALA A 76 11.10 -2.46 -13.75
C ALA A 76 11.56 -3.51 -14.78
N PRO A 77 10.64 -4.20 -15.47
CA PRO A 77 11.01 -5.20 -16.47
C PRO A 77 11.51 -4.51 -17.75
N LYS A 78 12.32 -5.24 -18.55
CA LYS A 78 12.82 -4.74 -19.84
C LYS A 78 11.71 -4.37 -20.84
N THR A 79 10.51 -4.90 -20.64
CA THR A 79 9.32 -4.65 -21.47
C THR A 79 8.48 -3.49 -20.95
N LEU A 80 9.02 -2.66 -20.02
CA LEU A 80 8.33 -1.48 -19.53
C LEU A 80 8.03 -0.52 -20.69
N PRO A 81 6.78 -0.06 -20.84
CA PRO A 81 6.47 1.00 -21.80
C PRO A 81 7.18 2.32 -21.46
N ASP A 82 7.68 3.02 -22.47
CA ASP A 82 8.44 4.27 -22.31
C ASP A 82 7.66 5.39 -21.61
N TRP A 83 6.33 5.32 -21.62
CA TRP A 83 5.45 6.30 -20.99
C TRP A 83 5.24 6.05 -19.47
N ILE A 84 5.75 4.94 -18.90
CA ILE A 84 5.73 4.70 -17.46
C ILE A 84 7.08 5.16 -16.88
N PRO A 85 7.10 6.26 -16.11
CA PRO A 85 8.34 6.73 -15.51
C PRO A 85 8.85 5.78 -14.43
N THR A 86 10.16 5.85 -14.18
CA THR A 86 10.84 5.10 -13.12
C THR A 86 11.59 6.04 -12.17
N ALA A 87 11.97 5.50 -11.02
CA ALA A 87 12.91 6.13 -10.11
C ALA A 87 14.02 5.15 -9.74
N HIS A 88 15.25 5.64 -9.67
CA HIS A 88 16.39 4.86 -9.22
C HIS A 88 16.41 4.77 -7.70
N ILE A 89 16.32 3.56 -7.17
CA ILE A 89 16.28 3.28 -5.73
C ILE A 89 17.56 2.58 -5.30
N ALA A 90 18.22 3.13 -4.30
CA ALA A 90 19.30 2.48 -3.57
C ALA A 90 18.77 1.84 -2.28
N PHE A 91 18.95 0.54 -2.14
CA PHE A 91 18.54 -0.21 -0.96
C PHE A 91 19.63 -0.23 0.11
N PRO A 92 19.28 -0.42 1.41
CA PRO A 92 20.27 -0.55 2.48
C PRO A 92 21.30 -1.68 2.25
N SER A 93 20.95 -2.68 1.45
CA SER A 93 21.84 -3.78 1.07
C SER A 93 22.94 -3.39 0.06
N GLY A 94 23.01 -2.13 -0.39
CA GLY A 94 23.89 -1.65 -1.46
C GLY A 94 23.41 -2.00 -2.88
N ARG A 95 22.33 -2.75 -3.03
CA ARG A 95 21.72 -3.02 -4.34
C ARG A 95 20.94 -1.82 -4.83
N THR A 96 20.73 -1.74 -6.14
CA THR A 96 19.88 -0.71 -6.75
C THR A 96 18.86 -1.33 -7.68
N ALA A 97 17.74 -0.65 -7.89
CA ALA A 97 16.75 -0.98 -8.91
C ALA A 97 16.04 0.29 -9.39
N ASP A 98 15.66 0.28 -10.68
CA ASP A 98 14.71 1.25 -11.20
C ASP A 98 13.31 0.71 -10.95
N GLU A 99 12.54 1.35 -10.06
CA GLU A 99 11.17 0.99 -9.74
C GLU A 99 10.19 1.85 -10.54
N ILE A 100 9.07 1.29 -10.96
CA ILE A 100 8.03 2.04 -11.69
C ILE A 100 7.39 3.10 -10.78
N CYS A 101 7.02 4.23 -11.38
CA CYS A 101 6.30 5.32 -10.70
C CYS A 101 4.98 5.57 -11.44
N PRO A 102 3.87 4.92 -11.09
CA PRO A 102 2.59 5.10 -11.78
C PRO A 102 2.10 6.55 -11.69
N THR A 103 1.76 7.15 -12.84
CA THR A 103 1.27 8.53 -12.95
C THR A 103 -0.13 8.63 -13.55
N GLU A 104 -0.61 7.54 -14.14
CA GLU A 104 -1.89 7.46 -14.84
C GLU A 104 -2.53 6.07 -14.68
N PRO A 105 -3.86 5.93 -14.85
CA PRO A 105 -4.57 4.66 -14.69
C PRO A 105 -4.06 3.54 -15.61
N ALA A 106 -3.56 3.89 -16.80
CA ALA A 106 -3.00 2.93 -17.74
C ALA A 106 -1.78 2.18 -17.16
N ALA A 107 -0.96 2.82 -16.32
CA ALA A 107 0.18 2.19 -15.67
C ALA A 107 -0.27 1.13 -14.64
N VAL A 108 -1.36 1.40 -13.92
CA VAL A 108 -1.98 0.46 -12.99
C VAL A 108 -2.54 -0.75 -13.75
N LEU A 109 -3.26 -0.49 -14.85
CA LEU A 109 -3.81 -1.55 -15.69
C LEU A 109 -2.71 -2.41 -16.34
N TRP A 110 -1.63 -1.78 -16.80
CA TRP A 110 -0.46 -2.50 -17.33
C TRP A 110 0.15 -3.43 -16.26
N ALA A 111 0.33 -2.95 -15.04
CA ALA A 111 0.82 -3.78 -13.95
C ALA A 111 -0.16 -4.93 -13.61
N ALA A 112 -1.47 -4.67 -13.63
CA ALA A 112 -2.49 -5.71 -13.47
C ALA A 112 -2.40 -6.78 -14.55
N ASN A 113 -2.08 -6.39 -15.82
CA ASN A 113 -1.81 -7.38 -16.88
C ASN A 113 -0.61 -8.27 -16.56
N LEU A 114 0.39 -7.78 -15.84
CA LEU A 114 1.51 -8.60 -15.34
C LEU A 114 1.15 -9.48 -14.14
N GLY A 115 -0.10 -9.46 -13.68
CA GLY A 115 -0.57 -10.18 -12.50
C GLY A 115 -0.34 -9.44 -11.19
N CYS A 116 -0.13 -8.14 -11.20
CA CYS A 116 -0.05 -7.36 -9.98
C CYS A 116 -1.43 -7.25 -9.32
N LEU A 117 -1.54 -7.71 -8.08
CA LEU A 117 -2.71 -7.54 -7.22
C LEU A 117 -2.51 -6.43 -6.19
N THR A 118 -1.32 -6.31 -5.61
CA THR A 118 -1.06 -5.30 -4.59
C THR A 118 0.08 -4.38 -5.00
N PHE A 119 -0.17 -3.08 -4.91
CA PHE A 119 0.82 -2.03 -5.16
C PHE A 119 1.39 -1.54 -3.83
N HIS A 120 2.70 -1.54 -3.70
CA HIS A 120 3.41 -1.15 -2.48
C HIS A 120 4.29 0.08 -2.74
N PRO A 121 3.72 1.31 -2.70
CA PRO A 121 4.49 2.52 -2.94
C PRO A 121 5.42 2.86 -1.76
N TRP A 122 6.56 3.43 -2.09
CA TRP A 122 7.45 4.08 -1.14
C TRP A 122 6.82 5.37 -0.58
N PRO A 123 7.22 5.82 0.61
CA PRO A 123 6.78 7.10 1.19
C PRO A 123 7.55 8.31 0.61
N VAL A 124 8.06 8.20 -0.62
CA VAL A 124 8.84 9.22 -1.32
C VAL A 124 8.30 9.46 -2.72
N ARG A 125 8.72 10.54 -3.35
CA ARG A 125 8.48 10.81 -4.77
C ARG A 125 9.73 10.52 -5.60
N ARG A 126 9.56 10.31 -6.92
CA ARG A 126 10.66 9.97 -7.83
C ARG A 126 11.72 11.07 -7.95
N GLU A 127 11.34 12.32 -7.67
CA GLU A 127 12.23 13.49 -7.73
C GLU A 127 13.23 13.50 -6.56
N ASP A 128 12.83 12.94 -5.39
CA ASP A 128 13.71 12.79 -4.23
C ASP A 128 13.38 11.48 -3.49
N THR A 129 14.18 10.47 -3.72
CA THR A 129 13.98 9.14 -3.14
C THR A 129 14.61 8.97 -1.75
N ASP A 130 15.20 10.02 -1.20
CA ASP A 130 15.85 10.00 0.10
C ASP A 130 15.05 10.72 1.20
N ARG A 131 14.05 11.52 0.80
CA ARG A 131 13.23 12.31 1.73
C ARG A 131 11.76 11.92 1.65
N PRO A 132 11.22 11.26 2.68
CA PRO A 132 9.80 10.94 2.77
C PRO A 132 8.91 12.19 2.77
N ASP A 133 7.81 12.12 2.01
CA ASP A 133 6.71 13.10 2.02
C ASP A 133 5.48 12.58 2.79
N GLU A 134 5.60 11.38 3.38
CA GLU A 134 4.58 10.76 4.22
C GLU A 134 5.22 10.10 5.45
N LEU A 135 4.67 10.38 6.64
CA LEU A 135 4.84 9.55 7.82
C LEU A 135 3.68 8.52 7.80
N ARG A 136 4.00 7.26 8.03
CA ARG A 136 3.05 6.14 8.01
C ARG A 136 3.01 5.46 9.36
N ILE A 137 1.83 5.39 9.94
CA ILE A 137 1.59 4.69 11.21
C ILE A 137 0.68 3.51 10.92
N ASP A 138 1.13 2.32 11.25
CA ASP A 138 0.38 1.07 11.07
C ASP A 138 -0.09 0.58 12.44
N LEU A 139 -1.42 0.49 12.61
CA LEU A 139 -2.07 -0.02 13.80
C LEU A 139 -2.48 -1.47 13.55
N ASP A 140 -1.67 -2.41 14.03
CA ASP A 140 -1.81 -3.84 13.76
C ASP A 140 -2.36 -4.61 14.97
N PRO A 141 -3.63 -5.09 14.93
CA PRO A 141 -4.22 -5.90 15.97
C PRO A 141 -3.44 -7.22 16.17
N GLN A 142 -2.97 -7.45 17.40
CA GLN A 142 -2.38 -8.72 17.79
C GLN A 142 -3.48 -9.75 18.14
N PRO A 143 -3.16 -11.04 18.31
CA PRO A 143 -4.13 -12.03 18.77
C PRO A 143 -4.86 -11.56 20.05
N GLY A 144 -6.18 -11.70 20.09
CA GLY A 144 -7.02 -11.17 21.18
C GLY A 144 -7.57 -9.78 20.95
N THR A 145 -7.11 -9.07 19.91
CA THR A 145 -7.66 -7.76 19.48
C THR A 145 -8.17 -7.80 18.05
N ASP A 146 -9.02 -6.86 17.68
CA ASP A 146 -9.68 -6.81 16.39
C ASP A 146 -9.61 -5.42 15.72
N TYR A 147 -10.37 -5.27 14.63
CA TYR A 147 -10.49 -4.01 13.90
C TYR A 147 -11.11 -2.90 14.74
N GLY A 148 -12.06 -3.22 15.62
CA GLY A 148 -12.70 -2.25 16.52
C GLY A 148 -11.70 -1.64 17.48
N ASP A 149 -10.78 -2.44 18.03
CA ASP A 149 -9.69 -1.94 18.87
C ASP A 149 -8.73 -1.03 18.10
N ALA A 150 -8.42 -1.38 16.85
CA ALA A 150 -7.60 -0.52 15.99
C ALA A 150 -8.30 0.82 15.69
N VAL A 151 -9.64 0.83 15.53
CA VAL A 151 -10.42 2.07 15.36
C VAL A 151 -10.35 2.95 16.59
N VAL A 152 -10.49 2.37 17.79
CA VAL A 152 -10.37 3.12 19.05
C VAL A 152 -8.96 3.73 19.18
N ALA A 153 -7.91 2.96 18.91
CA ALA A 153 -6.53 3.47 18.90
C ALA A 153 -6.32 4.57 17.85
N ALA A 154 -6.96 4.47 16.68
CA ALA A 154 -6.87 5.49 15.63
C ALA A 154 -7.56 6.80 16.04
N HIS A 155 -8.61 6.77 16.85
CA HIS A 155 -9.22 7.99 17.39
C HIS A 155 -8.26 8.71 18.35
N GLU A 156 -7.64 8.01 19.28
CA GLU A 156 -6.63 8.61 20.18
C GLU A 156 -5.42 9.13 19.40
N LEU A 157 -4.97 8.36 18.39
CA LEU A 157 -3.90 8.80 17.50
C LEU A 157 -4.26 10.09 16.75
N ARG A 158 -5.52 10.25 16.32
CA ARG A 158 -5.99 11.49 15.71
C ARG A 158 -5.83 12.66 16.66
N ASP A 159 -6.25 12.50 17.93
CA ASP A 159 -6.19 13.57 18.93
C ASP A 159 -4.72 13.98 19.19
N ILE A 160 -3.78 13.02 19.29
CA ILE A 160 -2.33 13.30 19.35
C ILE A 160 -1.86 14.09 18.11
N LEU A 161 -2.28 13.68 16.92
CA LEU A 161 -1.87 14.35 15.68
C LEU A 161 -2.42 15.79 15.62
N GLU A 162 -3.67 16.03 16.06
CA GLU A 162 -4.28 17.35 16.12
C GLU A 162 -3.53 18.29 17.10
N GLU A 163 -3.11 17.79 18.28
CA GLU A 163 -2.27 18.53 19.21
C GLU A 163 -0.92 18.94 18.60
N LEU A 164 -0.37 18.07 17.75
CA LEU A 164 0.85 18.34 16.99
C LEU A 164 0.61 19.20 15.74
N ARG A 165 -0.63 19.64 15.47
CA ARG A 165 -1.06 20.35 14.27
C ARG A 165 -0.80 19.56 12.98
N LEU A 166 -0.85 18.25 13.07
CA LEU A 166 -0.74 17.33 11.95
C LEU A 166 -2.12 16.76 11.60
N ARG A 167 -2.30 16.40 10.33
CA ARG A 167 -3.53 15.76 9.88
C ARG A 167 -3.25 14.36 9.37
N GLY A 168 -3.86 13.36 10.02
CA GLY A 168 -3.81 11.96 9.62
C GLY A 168 -4.97 11.56 8.70
N TRP A 169 -4.69 10.69 7.74
CA TRP A 169 -5.66 10.11 6.81
C TRP A 169 -5.70 8.60 7.00
N PRO A 170 -6.72 8.08 7.70
CA PRO A 170 -6.82 6.64 7.92
C PRO A 170 -7.29 5.91 6.66
N LYS A 171 -6.80 4.68 6.50
CA LYS A 171 -7.33 3.68 5.59
C LYS A 171 -7.28 2.29 6.21
N THR A 172 -8.17 1.40 5.79
CA THR A 172 -8.09 -0.01 6.19
C THR A 172 -6.84 -0.66 5.59
N SER A 173 -6.23 -1.61 6.33
CA SER A 173 -5.07 -2.35 5.80
C SER A 173 -5.46 -3.37 4.72
N GLY A 174 -6.75 -3.67 4.57
CA GLY A 174 -7.26 -4.81 3.81
C GLY A 174 -7.06 -6.14 4.56
N GLY A 175 -6.71 -6.05 5.83
CA GLY A 175 -6.61 -7.13 6.79
C GLY A 175 -7.44 -6.82 8.03
N ARG A 176 -6.79 -6.81 9.21
CA ARG A 176 -7.44 -6.53 10.50
C ARG A 176 -7.13 -5.16 11.06
N GLY A 177 -6.16 -4.43 10.50
CA GLY A 177 -5.64 -3.19 11.04
C GLY A 177 -5.98 -1.95 10.22
N LEU A 178 -5.43 -0.83 10.66
CA LEU A 178 -5.55 0.49 10.05
C LEU A 178 -4.16 1.07 9.78
N HIS A 179 -4.01 1.73 8.64
CA HIS A 179 -2.86 2.58 8.35
C HIS A 179 -3.28 4.05 8.41
N VAL A 180 -2.51 4.87 9.07
CA VAL A 180 -2.71 6.33 9.11
C VAL A 180 -1.55 7.00 8.37
N PHE A 181 -1.90 7.74 7.31
CA PHE A 181 -0.94 8.49 6.50
C PHE A 181 -0.95 9.96 6.92
N VAL A 182 0.21 10.49 7.25
CA VAL A 182 0.37 11.90 7.62
C VAL A 182 1.28 12.54 6.57
N PRO A 183 0.78 13.45 5.72
CA PRO A 183 1.62 14.22 4.80
C PRO A 183 2.62 15.07 5.58
N ILE A 184 3.87 15.06 5.14
CA ILE A 184 4.95 15.86 5.71
C ILE A 184 5.74 16.54 4.58
N GLU A 185 6.47 17.60 4.90
CA GLU A 185 7.41 18.20 3.97
C GLU A 185 8.59 17.26 3.71
N PRO A 186 9.04 17.07 2.45
CA PRO A 186 10.12 16.14 2.11
C PRO A 186 11.50 16.77 2.40
N ARG A 187 11.76 17.06 3.66
CA ARG A 187 13.03 17.64 4.14
C ARG A 187 13.74 16.78 5.18
N TRP A 188 13.04 15.77 5.71
CA TRP A 188 13.53 14.89 6.76
C TRP A 188 14.04 13.58 6.20
N THR A 189 15.05 13.00 6.83
CA THR A 189 15.52 11.66 6.45
C THR A 189 14.57 10.57 6.91
N PHE A 190 14.68 9.37 6.33
CA PHE A 190 13.95 8.19 6.82
C PHE A 190 14.17 7.92 8.30
N THR A 191 15.40 8.18 8.80
CA THR A 191 15.72 8.02 10.22
C THR A 191 14.94 8.99 11.09
N ASP A 192 14.82 10.25 10.68
CA ASP A 192 14.09 11.27 11.42
C ASP A 192 12.59 10.98 11.43
N VAL A 193 12.02 10.62 10.28
CA VAL A 193 10.59 10.26 10.17
C VAL A 193 10.28 9.01 11.01
N ARG A 194 11.17 8.02 11.02
CA ARG A 194 11.01 6.83 11.88
C ARG A 194 11.09 7.17 13.37
N ARG A 195 11.99 8.06 13.78
CA ARG A 195 12.07 8.55 15.17
C ARG A 195 10.79 9.27 15.60
N CYS A 196 10.22 10.08 14.70
CA CYS A 196 8.92 10.73 14.91
C CYS A 196 7.80 9.69 15.08
N ALA A 197 7.72 8.67 14.21
CA ALA A 197 6.76 7.59 14.33
C ALA A 197 6.87 6.83 15.66
N ILE A 198 8.10 6.58 16.14
CA ILE A 198 8.34 5.94 17.45
C ILE A 198 7.85 6.85 18.59
N ALA A 199 8.13 8.15 18.53
CA ALA A 199 7.69 9.09 19.56
C ALA A 199 6.17 9.18 19.65
N ILE A 200 5.48 9.31 18.51
CA ILE A 200 4.00 9.29 18.43
C ILE A 200 3.45 7.95 18.94
N GLY A 201 4.06 6.82 18.55
CA GLY A 201 3.64 5.50 19.02
C GLY A 201 3.76 5.34 20.53
N ARG A 202 4.86 5.83 21.14
CA ARG A 202 5.05 5.82 22.60
C ARG A 202 4.07 6.72 23.34
N GLU A 203 3.74 7.86 22.78
CA GLU A 203 2.71 8.74 23.34
C GLU A 203 1.33 8.04 23.29
N LEU A 204 1.00 7.39 22.18
CA LEU A 204 -0.24 6.61 22.06
C LEU A 204 -0.26 5.44 23.07
N GLU A 205 0.84 4.74 23.26
CA GLU A 205 0.97 3.67 24.26
C GLU A 205 0.79 4.22 25.68
N ALA A 206 1.35 5.40 26.00
CA ALA A 206 1.21 6.05 27.30
C ALA A 206 -0.23 6.49 27.59
N ARG A 207 -0.97 6.97 26.59
CA ARG A 207 -2.39 7.35 26.72
C ARG A 207 -3.34 6.15 26.76
N MET A 208 -2.91 5.02 26.18
CA MET A 208 -3.72 3.79 26.12
C MET A 208 -2.99 2.58 26.75
N PRO A 209 -2.65 2.67 28.05
CA PRO A 209 -1.91 1.60 28.72
C PRO A 209 -2.71 0.29 28.70
N GLY A 210 -2.03 -0.80 28.40
CA GLY A 210 -2.64 -2.15 28.30
C GLY A 210 -3.41 -2.41 27.01
N ARG A 211 -3.66 -1.39 26.16
CA ARG A 211 -4.40 -1.53 24.89
C ARG A 211 -3.52 -1.34 23.64
N VAL A 212 -2.47 -0.55 23.76
CA VAL A 212 -1.52 -0.24 22.67
C VAL A 212 -0.12 -0.64 23.11
N THR A 213 0.74 -0.99 22.17
CA THR A 213 2.14 -1.31 22.43
C THR A 213 3.06 -0.89 21.30
N THR A 214 4.25 -0.46 21.63
CA THR A 214 5.39 -0.25 20.72
C THR A 214 6.46 -1.33 20.85
N ALA A 215 6.20 -2.39 21.62
CA ALA A 215 7.14 -3.48 21.86
C ALA A 215 7.56 -4.13 20.54
N TRP A 216 8.89 -4.20 20.31
CA TRP A 216 9.43 -4.75 19.08
C TRP A 216 9.23 -6.26 18.97
N TRP A 217 9.50 -6.97 20.07
CA TRP A 217 9.39 -8.42 20.09
C TRP A 217 7.94 -8.86 20.17
N LYS A 218 7.57 -9.80 19.31
CA LYS A 218 6.20 -10.24 19.18
C LYS A 218 5.64 -10.84 20.47
N GLU A 219 6.49 -11.50 21.23
CA GLU A 219 6.18 -12.14 22.51
C GLU A 219 5.80 -11.12 23.59
N GLU A 220 6.27 -9.88 23.47
CA GLU A 220 6.02 -8.80 24.42
C GLU A 220 4.75 -8.00 24.10
N ARG A 221 4.16 -8.21 22.90
CA ARG A 221 3.02 -7.41 22.45
C ARG A 221 1.73 -7.73 23.17
N GLY A 222 1.53 -9.00 23.58
CA GLY A 222 0.30 -9.45 24.21
C GLY A 222 -0.94 -9.18 23.34
N GLU A 223 -2.11 -9.09 23.97
CA GLU A 223 -3.40 -8.79 23.33
C GLU A 223 -3.60 -7.27 23.20
N ARG A 224 -2.75 -6.63 22.39
CA ARG A 224 -2.73 -5.15 22.22
C ARG A 224 -2.65 -4.78 20.75
N ILE A 225 -2.93 -3.52 20.44
CA ILE A 225 -2.66 -2.94 19.12
C ILE A 225 -1.18 -2.60 19.05
N PHE A 226 -0.47 -3.22 18.12
CA PHE A 226 0.94 -2.90 17.85
C PHE A 226 1.03 -1.69 16.91
N VAL A 227 1.79 -0.68 17.32
CA VAL A 227 2.15 0.45 16.46
C VAL A 227 3.41 0.08 15.69
N ASP A 228 3.26 -0.37 14.43
CA ASP A 228 4.41 -0.71 13.60
C ASP A 228 5.04 0.54 12.98
N TYR A 229 5.98 1.12 13.71
CA TYR A 229 6.78 2.27 13.28
C TYR A 229 7.84 1.94 12.23
N ASN A 230 8.08 0.67 11.92
CA ASN A 230 9.05 0.28 10.89
C ASN A 230 8.55 0.52 9.47
N GLN A 231 7.25 0.72 9.28
CA GLN A 231 6.70 1.09 7.99
C GLN A 231 7.23 2.44 7.48
N THR A 232 7.90 3.22 8.33
CA THR A 232 8.60 4.45 7.98
C THR A 232 10.12 4.25 7.78
N ALA A 233 10.63 3.04 7.92
CA ALA A 233 12.05 2.76 7.65
C ALA A 233 12.29 2.69 6.13
N ARG A 234 13.54 2.96 5.73
CA ARG A 234 13.95 2.79 4.33
C ARG A 234 13.73 1.35 3.88
N ASP A 235 13.30 1.15 2.64
CA ASP A 235 12.97 -0.16 2.05
C ASP A 235 11.74 -0.84 2.68
N ARG A 236 10.90 -0.09 3.41
CA ARG A 236 9.62 -0.56 3.88
C ARG A 236 8.50 0.10 3.10
N THR A 237 7.55 -0.72 2.71
CA THR A 237 6.39 -0.29 1.92
C THR A 237 5.14 -0.95 2.46
N ILE A 238 4.01 -0.29 2.32
CA ILE A 238 2.70 -0.84 2.69
C ILE A 238 1.74 -0.79 1.50
N ALA A 239 0.79 -1.69 1.49
CA ALA A 239 -0.21 -1.77 0.43
C ALA A 239 -0.94 -0.44 0.26
N SER A 240 -0.98 0.06 -0.98
CA SER A 240 -1.69 1.27 -1.37
C SER A 240 -3.19 1.16 -1.09
N ALA A 241 -3.85 2.30 -0.92
CA ALA A 241 -5.30 2.37 -1.02
C ALA A 241 -5.75 1.82 -2.39
N TYR A 242 -6.91 1.17 -2.41
CA TYR A 242 -7.51 0.53 -3.59
C TYR A 242 -6.73 -0.66 -4.17
N SER A 243 -5.62 -1.09 -3.60
CA SER A 243 -4.97 -2.34 -4.00
C SER A 243 -5.84 -3.54 -3.64
N VAL A 244 -5.92 -4.52 -4.54
CA VAL A 244 -6.53 -5.81 -4.22
C VAL A 244 -5.58 -6.59 -3.30
N ARG A 245 -6.11 -7.17 -2.22
CA ARG A 245 -5.32 -8.03 -1.34
C ARG A 245 -5.44 -9.49 -1.79
N PRO A 246 -4.34 -10.26 -1.81
CA PRO A 246 -4.34 -11.65 -2.27
C PRO A 246 -4.91 -12.58 -1.18
N ARG A 247 -6.17 -12.39 -0.85
CA ARG A 247 -6.92 -13.23 0.09
C ARG A 247 -8.14 -13.79 -0.63
N PRO A 248 -8.67 -14.95 -0.21
CA PRO A 248 -9.79 -15.62 -0.88
C PRO A 248 -10.96 -14.68 -1.20
N HIS A 249 -11.26 -13.75 -0.30
CA HIS A 249 -12.38 -12.81 -0.45
C HIS A 249 -12.05 -11.51 -1.22
N ALA A 250 -10.84 -11.39 -1.79
CA ALA A 250 -10.41 -10.22 -2.54
C ALA A 250 -10.66 -8.87 -1.83
N PRO A 251 -10.31 -8.70 -0.53
CA PRO A 251 -10.58 -7.45 0.18
C PRO A 251 -9.71 -6.32 -0.40
N THR A 252 -10.28 -5.12 -0.42
CA THR A 252 -9.58 -3.92 -0.87
C THR A 252 -9.41 -2.93 0.26
N PRO A 253 -8.20 -2.37 0.49
CA PRO A 253 -8.02 -1.26 1.41
C PRO A 253 -8.80 -0.04 0.93
N SER A 254 -9.77 0.42 1.71
CA SER A 254 -10.54 1.60 1.40
C SER A 254 -10.12 2.77 2.29
N ARG A 255 -10.23 4.01 1.77
CA ARG A 255 -10.20 5.19 2.63
C ARG A 255 -11.42 5.13 3.55
N ALA A 256 -11.20 5.35 4.84
CA ALA A 256 -12.33 5.63 5.72
C ALA A 256 -13.05 6.90 5.20
N PRO A 257 -14.39 6.93 5.18
CA PRO A 257 -15.11 8.17 4.87
C PRO A 257 -14.66 9.25 5.85
N PRO A 258 -14.62 10.53 5.43
CA PRO A 258 -14.37 11.63 6.36
C PRO A 258 -15.39 11.56 7.51
N PRO A 259 -14.99 11.93 8.73
CA PRO A 259 -15.93 12.01 9.84
C PRO A 259 -17.09 12.91 9.42
N ARG A 260 -18.34 12.50 9.73
CA ARG A 260 -19.49 13.36 9.52
C ARG A 260 -19.25 14.66 10.28
N PRO A 261 -19.57 15.82 9.69
CA PRO A 261 -19.53 17.08 10.44
C PRO A 261 -20.41 16.93 11.69
N PRO A 262 -20.02 17.54 12.81
CA PRO A 262 -20.88 17.57 13.99
C PRO A 262 -22.23 18.15 13.62
N ALA A 263 -23.29 17.56 14.15
CA ALA A 263 -24.67 17.97 13.93
C ALA A 263 -24.94 19.36 14.53
#